data_863efd44b54f8aec1c9d18f6db065153
#
_entry.id   863efd44b54f8aec1c9d18f6db065153
#
_cell.length_a   1.000
_cell.length_b   1.000
_cell.length_c   1.000
_cell.angle_alpha   90.00
_cell.angle_beta   90.00
_cell.angle_gamma   90.00
#
_symmetry.space_group_name_H-M   'P 1'
#
loop_
_entity.id
_entity.type
_entity.pdbx_description
1 polymer ?
#
loop_
_entity_poly.entity_id
_entity_poly.type
_entity_poly.pdbx_seq_one_letter_code
_entity_poly.pdbx_strand_id
1 'polypeptide(L)'
;MTDPDNRTRYMARALGLFLLVFGIGVAMRAATLYLLIPAFFQDGALVFVTAVFGMALGAAMIAAHNRWSTLPAIIVSLFGWITFIRSAIILIAPVIVASIAANVARIQIFPVIAGLIAALMGAYLIFYGWFSKRD
;
A
#
# COMPACT_ATOMS: atom_id res chain seq x y z
N MET A 1 -23.16 5.56 -16.46
CA MET A 1 -23.01 4.70 -15.26
C MET A 1 -21.91 3.71 -15.57
N THR A 2 -20.75 3.83 -14.93
CA THR A 2 -19.67 2.87 -15.13
C THR A 2 -20.03 1.58 -14.41
N ASP A 3 -19.99 0.46 -15.16
CA ASP A 3 -20.21 -0.88 -14.64
C ASP A 3 -19.32 -1.12 -13.39
N PRO A 4 -19.89 -1.63 -12.29
CA PRO A 4 -19.14 -1.87 -11.05
C PRO A 4 -17.88 -2.71 -11.26
N ASP A 5 -17.90 -3.67 -12.18
CA ASP A 5 -16.76 -4.53 -12.48
C ASP A 5 -15.64 -3.77 -13.21
N ASN A 6 -15.98 -2.78 -14.02
CA ASN A 6 -15.01 -1.91 -14.67
C ASN A 6 -14.22 -1.07 -13.63
N ARG A 7 -14.86 -0.57 -12.58
CA ARG A 7 -14.16 0.17 -11.51
C ARG A 7 -13.15 -0.71 -10.78
N THR A 8 -13.55 -1.92 -10.41
CA THR A 8 -12.63 -2.88 -9.78
C THR A 8 -11.42 -3.16 -10.66
N ARG A 9 -11.62 -3.33 -11.96
CA ARG A 9 -10.55 -3.59 -12.92
C ARG A 9 -9.60 -2.41 -13.07
N TYR A 10 -10.10 -1.18 -13.15
CA TYR A 10 -9.26 0.03 -13.20
C TYR A 10 -8.41 0.17 -11.94
N MET A 11 -9.03 0.02 -10.78
CA MET A 11 -8.31 0.08 -9.50
C MET A 11 -7.29 -1.05 -9.37
N ALA A 12 -7.63 -2.27 -9.80
CA ALA A 12 -6.73 -3.41 -9.80
C ALA A 12 -5.52 -3.19 -10.71
N ARG A 13 -5.69 -2.57 -11.89
CA ARG A 13 -4.58 -2.20 -12.77
C ARG A 13 -3.63 -1.20 -12.12
N ALA A 14 -4.19 -0.09 -11.61
CA ALA A 14 -3.39 0.96 -10.99
C ALA A 14 -2.66 0.47 -9.74
N LEU A 15 -3.39 -0.17 -8.82
CA LEU A 15 -2.84 -0.70 -7.59
C LEU A 15 -1.86 -1.85 -7.86
N GLY A 16 -2.16 -2.70 -8.84
CA GLY A 16 -1.31 -3.81 -9.23
C GLY A 16 0.06 -3.36 -9.72
N LEU A 17 0.09 -2.37 -10.63
CA LEU A 17 1.35 -1.76 -11.09
C LEU A 17 2.14 -1.15 -9.94
N PHE A 18 1.46 -0.40 -9.08
CA PHE A 18 2.10 0.21 -7.92
C PHE A 18 2.68 -0.85 -6.99
N LEU A 19 1.90 -1.86 -6.59
CA LEU A 19 2.35 -2.91 -5.67
C LEU A 19 3.47 -3.76 -6.25
N LEU A 20 3.45 -4.04 -7.55
CA LEU A 20 4.50 -4.81 -8.21
C LEU A 20 5.84 -4.07 -8.12
N VAL A 21 5.88 -2.81 -8.58
CA VAL A 21 7.11 -2.01 -8.59
C VAL A 21 7.56 -1.70 -7.16
N PHE A 22 6.64 -1.30 -6.29
CA PHE A 22 6.92 -1.01 -4.90
C PHE A 22 7.45 -2.24 -4.16
N GLY A 23 6.80 -3.39 -4.33
CA GLY A 23 7.20 -4.64 -3.68
C GLY A 23 8.60 -5.10 -4.09
N ILE A 24 8.91 -5.03 -5.38
CA ILE A 24 10.26 -5.33 -5.89
C ILE A 24 11.27 -4.34 -5.29
N GLY A 25 10.97 -3.04 -5.31
CA GLY A 25 11.84 -2.00 -4.76
C GLY A 25 12.12 -2.18 -3.27
N VAL A 26 11.12 -2.52 -2.48
CA VAL A 26 11.26 -2.82 -1.05
C VAL A 26 12.13 -4.06 -0.83
N ALA A 27 11.88 -5.14 -1.57
CA ALA A 27 12.67 -6.37 -1.45
C ALA A 27 14.15 -6.14 -1.81
N MET A 28 14.43 -5.39 -2.88
CA MET A 28 15.81 -5.07 -3.30
C MET A 28 16.54 -4.14 -2.31
N ARG A 29 15.80 -3.26 -1.63
CA ARG A 29 16.35 -2.30 -0.66
C ARG A 29 16.25 -2.74 0.78
N ALA A 30 15.86 -3.97 1.05
CA ALA A 30 15.66 -4.49 2.41
C ALA A 30 16.85 -4.21 3.32
N ALA A 31 18.08 -4.37 2.81
CA ALA A 31 19.31 -4.13 3.56
C ALA A 31 19.55 -2.65 3.96
N THR A 32 18.86 -1.69 3.35
CA THR A 32 19.01 -0.26 3.64
C THR A 32 17.80 0.35 4.35
N LEU A 33 16.68 -0.36 4.42
CA LEU A 33 15.45 0.14 5.01
C LEU A 33 15.59 0.44 6.51
N TYR A 34 16.43 -0.31 7.22
CA TYR A 34 16.69 -0.05 8.65
C TYR A 34 17.34 1.31 8.90
N LEU A 35 18.00 1.90 7.90
CA LEU A 35 18.54 3.27 7.95
C LEU A 35 17.52 4.31 7.47
N LEU A 36 16.79 3.98 6.40
CA LEU A 36 15.86 4.91 5.77
C LEU A 36 14.62 5.19 6.62
N ILE A 37 14.11 4.18 7.32
CA ILE A 37 12.89 4.33 8.13
C ILE A 37 13.12 5.28 9.31
N PRO A 38 14.17 5.14 10.14
CA PRO A 38 14.45 6.11 11.18
C PRO A 38 14.73 7.51 10.62
N ALA A 39 15.48 7.64 9.54
CA ALA A 39 15.77 8.92 8.88
C ALA A 39 14.48 9.64 8.43
N PHE A 40 13.54 8.89 7.84
CA PHE A 40 12.23 9.42 7.46
C PHE A 40 11.49 10.04 8.67
N PHE A 41 11.44 9.35 9.80
CA PHE A 41 10.73 9.84 10.99
C PHE A 41 11.45 10.99 11.73
N GLN A 42 12.71 11.26 11.42
CA GLN A 42 13.43 12.44 11.94
C GLN A 42 13.05 13.72 11.21
N ASP A 43 12.55 13.64 9.97
CA ASP A 43 12.06 14.79 9.23
C ASP A 43 10.54 14.96 9.45
N GLY A 44 10.18 15.80 10.41
CA GLY A 44 8.77 16.04 10.77
C GLY A 44 7.94 16.60 9.63
N ALA A 45 8.52 17.41 8.74
CA ALA A 45 7.80 17.95 7.58
C ALA A 45 7.49 16.84 6.57
N LEU A 46 8.46 15.99 6.29
CA LEU A 46 8.29 14.84 5.40
C LEU A 46 7.25 13.85 5.94
N VAL A 47 7.27 13.55 7.23
CA VAL A 47 6.31 12.70 7.92
C VAL A 47 4.90 13.29 7.80
N PHE A 48 4.74 14.58 8.10
CA PHE A 48 3.45 15.27 8.03
C PHE A 48 2.87 15.23 6.61
N VAL A 49 3.64 15.66 5.61
CA VAL A 49 3.20 15.67 4.20
C VAL A 49 2.82 14.27 3.74
N THR A 50 3.66 13.28 4.03
CA THR A 50 3.38 11.87 3.65
C THR A 50 2.11 11.34 4.30
N ALA A 51 1.87 11.66 5.57
CA ALA A 51 0.67 11.26 6.29
C ALA A 51 -0.59 11.89 5.69
N VAL A 52 -0.56 13.19 5.37
CA VAL A 52 -1.69 13.90 4.76
C VAL A 52 -2.00 13.33 3.37
N PHE A 53 -0.98 13.17 2.52
CA PHE A 53 -1.18 12.59 1.18
C PHE A 53 -1.65 11.13 1.24
N GLY A 54 -1.08 10.32 2.12
CA GLY A 54 -1.50 8.93 2.31
C GLY A 54 -2.94 8.83 2.81
N MET A 55 -3.35 9.71 3.73
CA MET A 55 -4.73 9.77 4.22
C MET A 55 -5.69 10.18 3.11
N ALA A 56 -5.35 11.21 2.32
CA ALA A 56 -6.16 11.65 1.19
C ALA A 56 -6.30 10.56 0.11
N LEU A 57 -5.20 9.87 -0.21
CA LEU A 57 -5.20 8.76 -1.16
C LEU A 57 -6.07 7.60 -0.65
N GLY A 58 -5.91 7.21 0.61
CA GLY A 58 -6.72 6.16 1.22
C GLY A 58 -8.20 6.51 1.23
N ALA A 59 -8.57 7.75 1.60
CA ALA A 59 -9.94 8.24 1.56
C ALA A 59 -10.51 8.24 0.13
N ALA A 60 -9.73 8.69 -0.85
CA ALA A 60 -10.15 8.66 -2.26
C ALA A 60 -10.37 7.21 -2.76
N MET A 61 -9.50 6.28 -2.37
CA MET A 61 -9.67 4.86 -2.70
C MET A 61 -10.93 4.27 -2.07
N ILE A 62 -11.20 4.54 -0.79
CA ILE A 62 -12.41 4.08 -0.10
C ILE A 62 -13.65 4.67 -0.75
N ALA A 63 -13.65 5.97 -1.07
CA ALA A 63 -14.77 6.63 -1.73
C ALA A 63 -15.02 6.10 -3.14
N ALA A 64 -13.96 5.83 -3.90
CA ALA A 64 -14.08 5.32 -5.26
C ALA A 64 -14.42 3.82 -5.32
N HIS A 65 -13.94 3.04 -4.32
CA HIS A 65 -14.04 1.58 -4.34
C HIS A 65 -14.08 1.00 -2.92
N ASN A 66 -15.26 0.67 -2.46
CA ASN A 66 -15.47 -0.01 -1.17
C ASN A 66 -16.37 -1.23 -1.41
N ARG A 67 -15.78 -2.26 -2.02
CA ARG A 67 -16.49 -3.50 -2.38
C ARG A 67 -15.77 -4.72 -1.84
N TRP A 68 -16.57 -5.67 -1.35
CA TRP A 68 -16.10 -6.87 -0.66
C TRP A 68 -16.60 -8.16 -1.33
N SER A 69 -17.02 -8.08 -2.60
CA SER A 69 -17.71 -9.17 -3.30
C SER A 69 -16.77 -10.17 -3.98
N THR A 70 -15.60 -9.73 -4.42
CA THR A 70 -14.62 -10.58 -5.12
C THR A 70 -13.24 -10.39 -4.52
N LEU A 71 -12.35 -11.38 -4.67
CA LEU A 71 -11.01 -11.33 -4.09
C LEU A 71 -10.22 -10.08 -4.54
N PRO A 72 -10.20 -9.68 -5.82
CA PRO A 72 -9.55 -8.44 -6.23
C PRO A 72 -10.21 -7.19 -5.61
N ALA A 73 -11.53 -7.16 -5.50
CA ALA A 73 -12.26 -6.06 -4.88
C ALA A 73 -11.92 -5.92 -3.39
N ILE A 74 -11.80 -7.04 -2.68
CA ILE A 74 -11.39 -7.10 -1.27
C ILE A 74 -9.98 -6.53 -1.11
N ILE A 75 -9.02 -6.96 -1.95
CA ILE A 75 -7.62 -6.49 -1.90
C ILE A 75 -7.56 -4.97 -2.10
N VAL A 76 -8.26 -4.43 -3.09
CA VAL A 76 -8.28 -2.99 -3.38
C VAL A 76 -8.91 -2.21 -2.22
N SER A 77 -10.05 -2.67 -1.70
CA SER A 77 -10.74 -2.01 -0.58
C SER A 77 -9.91 -2.06 0.69
N LEU A 78 -9.32 -3.21 1.00
CA LEU A 78 -8.46 -3.39 2.16
C LEU A 78 -7.23 -2.49 2.11
N PHE A 79 -6.60 -2.37 0.92
CA PHE A 79 -5.47 -1.48 0.74
C PHE A 79 -5.83 -0.01 0.98
N GLY A 80 -7.00 0.45 0.51
CA GLY A 80 -7.51 1.79 0.77
C GLY A 80 -7.70 2.05 2.26
N TRP A 81 -8.33 1.13 2.98
CA TRP A 81 -8.54 1.22 4.42
C TRP A 81 -7.22 1.18 5.21
N ILE A 82 -6.31 0.27 4.90
CA ILE A 82 -5.00 0.19 5.56
C ILE A 82 -4.21 1.48 5.34
N THR A 83 -4.20 2.00 4.11
CA THR A 83 -3.49 3.24 3.77
C THR A 83 -4.07 4.43 4.54
N PHE A 84 -5.39 4.55 4.63
CA PHE A 84 -6.07 5.60 5.37
C PHE A 84 -5.75 5.53 6.87
N ILE A 85 -5.99 4.37 7.50
CA ILE A 85 -5.81 4.18 8.95
C ILE A 85 -4.34 4.38 9.33
N ARG A 86 -3.41 3.77 8.59
CA ARG A 86 -1.97 3.93 8.84
C ARG A 86 -1.56 5.40 8.78
N SER A 87 -2.01 6.12 7.76
CA SER A 87 -1.65 7.54 7.58
C SER A 87 -2.27 8.42 8.66
N ALA A 88 -3.50 8.15 9.10
CA ALA A 88 -4.12 8.82 10.22
C ALA A 88 -3.35 8.59 11.53
N ILE A 89 -2.90 7.36 11.79
CA ILE A 89 -2.08 7.05 12.97
C ILE A 89 -0.73 7.76 12.90
N ILE A 90 -0.07 7.80 11.75
CA ILE A 90 1.19 8.55 11.56
C ILE A 90 0.97 10.05 11.83
N LEU A 91 -0.15 10.61 11.40
CA LEU A 91 -0.47 12.02 11.61
C LEU A 91 -0.70 12.36 13.09
N ILE A 92 -1.39 11.47 13.82
CA ILE A 92 -1.79 11.70 15.22
C ILE A 92 -0.66 11.31 16.20
N ALA A 93 0.02 10.21 15.95
CA ALA A 93 0.99 9.60 16.86
C ALA A 93 2.27 9.13 16.13
N PRO A 94 3.02 10.04 15.48
CA PRO A 94 4.18 9.68 14.67
C PRO A 94 5.29 8.97 15.48
N VAL A 95 5.47 9.32 16.73
CA VAL A 95 6.49 8.71 17.60
C VAL A 95 6.22 7.24 17.87
N ILE A 96 4.96 6.86 18.07
CA ILE A 96 4.56 5.46 18.29
C ILE A 96 4.84 4.64 17.03
N VAL A 97 4.45 5.18 15.88
CA VAL A 97 4.67 4.49 14.59
C VAL A 97 6.17 4.40 14.29
N ALA A 98 6.95 5.45 14.58
CA ALA A 98 8.39 5.44 14.40
C ALA A 98 9.08 4.33 15.20
N SER A 99 8.69 4.16 16.47
CA SER A 99 9.28 3.11 17.34
C SER A 99 8.94 1.70 16.83
N ILE A 100 7.71 1.45 16.43
CA ILE A 100 7.28 0.15 15.87
C ILE A 100 8.01 -0.10 14.55
N ALA A 101 8.02 0.87 13.64
CA ALA A 101 8.63 0.75 12.33
C ALA A 101 10.15 0.50 12.43
N ALA A 102 10.85 1.19 13.35
CA ALA A 102 12.26 0.98 13.59
C ALA A 102 12.57 -0.43 14.11
N ASN A 103 11.74 -0.96 15.01
CA ASN A 103 11.90 -2.33 15.52
C ASN A 103 11.67 -3.38 14.43
N VAL A 104 10.62 -3.22 13.62
CA VAL A 104 10.32 -4.13 12.50
C VAL A 104 11.40 -4.06 11.43
N ALA A 105 11.91 -2.86 11.12
CA ALA A 105 12.98 -2.69 10.12
C ALA A 105 14.29 -3.37 10.48
N ARG A 106 14.56 -3.62 11.76
CA ARG A 106 15.75 -4.37 12.22
C ARG A 106 15.70 -5.86 11.86
N ILE A 107 14.50 -6.40 11.64
CA ILE A 107 14.31 -7.77 11.19
C ILE A 107 14.52 -7.81 9.68
N GLN A 108 15.75 -8.02 9.23
CA GLN A 108 16.14 -7.88 7.81
C GLN A 108 15.32 -8.75 6.84
N ILE A 109 14.82 -9.89 7.27
CA ILE A 109 13.99 -10.78 6.45
C ILE A 109 12.58 -10.21 6.24
N PHE A 110 12.07 -9.38 7.16
CA PHE A 110 10.71 -8.87 7.11
C PHE A 110 10.42 -8.01 5.88
N PRO A 111 11.26 -7.01 5.53
CA PRO A 111 11.04 -6.21 4.31
C PRO A 111 11.12 -7.05 3.03
N VAL A 112 11.96 -8.08 3.00
CA VAL A 112 12.06 -8.99 1.85
C VAL A 112 10.75 -9.73 1.65
N ILE A 113 10.24 -10.36 2.72
CA ILE A 113 8.98 -11.11 2.67
C ILE A 113 7.82 -10.17 2.33
N ALA A 114 7.72 -9.02 3.00
CA ALA A 114 6.67 -8.04 2.74
C ALA A 114 6.71 -7.52 1.30
N GLY A 115 7.91 -7.23 0.77
CA GLY A 115 8.11 -6.80 -0.60
C GLY A 115 7.70 -7.87 -1.62
N LEU A 116 8.06 -9.14 -1.38
CA LEU A 116 7.67 -10.25 -2.25
C LEU A 116 6.16 -10.49 -2.23
N ILE A 117 5.53 -10.44 -1.06
CA ILE A 117 4.07 -10.56 -0.95
C ILE A 117 3.38 -9.41 -1.72
N ALA A 118 3.85 -8.17 -1.54
CA ALA A 118 3.32 -7.02 -2.27
C ALA A 118 3.49 -7.18 -3.79
N ALA A 119 4.64 -7.64 -4.25
CA ALA A 119 4.91 -7.88 -5.67
C ALA A 119 4.01 -8.98 -6.25
N LEU A 120 3.80 -10.09 -5.53
CA LEU A 120 2.91 -11.18 -5.95
C LEU A 120 1.44 -10.71 -6.00
N MET A 121 0.99 -9.95 -4.99
CA MET A 121 -0.34 -9.34 -5.00
C MET A 121 -0.49 -8.37 -6.18
N GLY A 122 0.53 -7.57 -6.46
CA GLY A 122 0.57 -6.66 -7.60
C GLY A 122 0.46 -7.41 -8.93
N ALA A 123 1.23 -8.48 -9.12
CA ALA A 123 1.17 -9.34 -10.31
C ALA A 123 -0.22 -9.96 -10.48
N TYR A 124 -0.81 -10.47 -9.39
CA TYR A 124 -2.17 -11.02 -9.41
C TYR A 124 -3.21 -9.97 -9.84
N LEU A 125 -3.15 -8.76 -9.28
CA LEU A 125 -4.08 -7.67 -9.63
C LEU A 125 -3.91 -7.20 -11.08
N ILE A 126 -2.67 -7.18 -11.59
CA ILE A 126 -2.39 -6.89 -13.00
C ILE A 126 -3.04 -7.95 -13.87
N PHE A 127 -2.80 -9.23 -13.58
CA PHE A 127 -3.38 -10.32 -14.35
C PHE A 127 -4.91 -10.24 -14.38
N TYR A 128 -5.54 -10.04 -13.22
CA TYR A 128 -6.99 -9.85 -13.14
C TYR A 128 -7.44 -8.62 -13.94
N GLY A 129 -6.77 -7.49 -13.78
CA GLY A 129 -7.15 -6.22 -14.42
C GLY A 129 -7.10 -6.25 -15.95
N TRP A 130 -6.12 -6.96 -16.53
CA TRP A 130 -5.93 -7.01 -17.99
C TRP A 130 -6.50 -8.25 -18.66
N PHE A 131 -6.38 -9.41 -18.05
CA PHE A 131 -6.61 -10.70 -18.69
C PHE A 131 -7.89 -11.43 -18.24
N SER A 132 -8.54 -11.03 -17.14
CA SER A 132 -9.81 -11.63 -16.75
C SER A 132 -10.87 -11.36 -17.81
N LYS A 133 -11.51 -12.42 -18.34
CA LYS A 133 -12.60 -12.32 -19.31
C LYS A 133 -13.78 -11.57 -18.70
N ARG A 134 -14.51 -10.82 -19.53
CA ARG A 134 -15.84 -10.33 -19.20
C ARG A 134 -16.77 -11.55 -19.28
N ASP A 135 -17.24 -12.01 -18.16
CA ASP A 135 -18.44 -12.85 -18.10
C ASP A 135 -19.66 -11.95 -18.14
#